data_4f7907656226b323a77447023480c17a
#
_entry.id   4f7907656226b323a77447023480c17a
#
_cell.length_a   1.000
_cell.length_b   1.000
_cell.length_c   1.000
_cell.angle_alpha   90.00
_cell.angle_beta   90.00
_cell.angle_gamma   90.00
#
_symmetry.space_group_name_H-M   'P 1'
#
loop_
_entity.id
_entity.type
_entity.pdbx_description
1 polymer ?
#
loop_
_entity_poly.entity_id
_entity_poly.type
_entity_poly.pdbx_seq_one_letter_code
_entity_poly.pdbx_strand_id
1 'polypeptide(L)'
;MNTNMKVTCAVCDSDRVKKIRKKFEAHYNQVPVAIENAEMYRCESCGEEFFTAEQSRKLSRQIKNRVREDLGLLSPERILEIRKNLGLSQAEMESLFGLGEKVVTRWENGRVIQGRTADVALRLLEMDPGLLPKLRKALTRSRPPKVYA
;
A
#
# COMPACT_ATOMS: atom_id res chain seq x y z
N MET A 1 -2.39 -18.95 -20.13
CA MET A 1 -3.72 -19.58 -20.27
C MET A 1 -4.77 -18.53 -19.94
N ASN A 2 -5.38 -17.97 -20.95
CA ASN A 2 -6.53 -17.06 -20.77
C ASN A 2 -7.76 -17.88 -20.41
N THR A 3 -7.97 -18.12 -19.13
CA THR A 3 -9.28 -18.54 -18.66
C THR A 3 -10.17 -17.29 -18.71
N ASN A 4 -10.89 -17.16 -19.80
CA ASN A 4 -11.95 -16.17 -19.95
C ASN A 4 -13.10 -16.59 -19.00
N MET A 5 -12.88 -16.40 -17.68
CA MET A 5 -13.92 -16.67 -16.69
C MET A 5 -15.06 -15.69 -16.96
N LYS A 6 -16.18 -16.23 -17.45
CA LYS A 6 -17.40 -15.48 -17.65
C LYS A 6 -17.82 -14.89 -16.31
N VAL A 7 -17.92 -13.59 -16.25
CA VAL A 7 -18.35 -12.90 -15.02
C VAL A 7 -19.87 -13.06 -14.92
N THR A 8 -20.35 -13.55 -13.78
CA THR A 8 -21.77 -13.65 -13.45
C THR A 8 -22.09 -12.83 -12.21
N CYS A 9 -23.34 -12.44 -12.07
CA CYS A 9 -23.82 -11.71 -10.91
C CYS A 9 -23.87 -12.64 -9.68
N ALA A 10 -23.25 -12.21 -8.56
CA ALA A 10 -23.24 -12.98 -7.32
C ALA A 10 -24.61 -13.05 -6.61
N VAL A 11 -25.58 -12.24 -7.03
CA VAL A 11 -26.92 -12.17 -6.40
C VAL A 11 -27.96 -13.01 -7.15
N CYS A 12 -27.94 -12.98 -8.50
CA CYS A 12 -28.95 -13.65 -9.32
C CYS A 12 -28.38 -14.61 -10.38
N ASP A 13 -27.08 -14.88 -10.34
CA ASP A 13 -26.34 -15.78 -11.26
C ASP A 13 -26.46 -15.43 -12.76
N SER A 14 -27.08 -14.29 -13.09
CA SER A 14 -27.20 -13.83 -14.47
C SER A 14 -25.83 -13.51 -15.07
N ASP A 15 -25.64 -13.90 -16.32
CA ASP A 15 -24.47 -13.55 -17.12
C ASP A 15 -24.61 -12.22 -17.87
N ARG A 16 -25.79 -11.60 -17.77
CA ARG A 16 -26.06 -10.28 -18.35
C ARG A 16 -25.47 -9.18 -17.46
N VAL A 17 -24.15 -9.06 -17.47
CA VAL A 17 -23.41 -8.05 -16.70
C VAL A 17 -22.62 -7.16 -17.66
N LYS A 18 -22.57 -5.87 -17.35
CA LYS A 18 -21.78 -4.92 -18.12
C LYS A 18 -20.81 -4.17 -17.23
N LYS A 19 -19.65 -3.83 -17.79
CA LYS A 19 -18.71 -2.94 -17.16
C LYS A 19 -19.24 -1.51 -17.13
N ILE A 20 -19.16 -0.88 -15.98
CA ILE A 20 -19.47 0.54 -15.80
C ILE A 20 -18.30 1.22 -15.11
N ARG A 21 -18.23 2.54 -15.25
CA ARG A 21 -17.30 3.39 -14.53
C ARG A 21 -18.08 4.51 -13.86
N LYS A 22 -17.83 4.66 -12.56
CA LYS A 22 -18.43 5.76 -11.81
C LYS A 22 -17.53 6.19 -10.68
N LYS A 23 -17.86 7.35 -10.10
CA LYS A 23 -17.23 7.81 -8.87
C LYS A 23 -17.51 6.81 -7.75
N PHE A 24 -16.47 6.42 -7.05
CA PHE A 24 -16.53 5.57 -5.87
C PHE A 24 -15.91 6.29 -4.68
N GLU A 25 -16.66 6.41 -3.61
CA GLU A 25 -16.22 7.04 -2.37
C GLU A 25 -15.96 5.98 -1.31
N ALA A 26 -14.83 6.10 -0.65
CA ALA A 26 -14.36 5.19 0.39
C ALA A 26 -13.70 5.95 1.54
N HIS A 27 -13.42 5.25 2.62
CA HIS A 27 -12.59 5.75 3.70
C HIS A 27 -11.42 4.80 3.92
N TYR A 28 -10.24 5.35 4.04
CA TYR A 28 -9.05 4.61 4.43
C TYR A 28 -8.53 5.19 5.75
N ASN A 29 -8.63 4.41 6.84
CA ASN A 29 -8.27 4.87 8.19
C ASN A 29 -8.87 6.27 8.51
N GLN A 30 -10.17 6.43 8.29
CA GLN A 30 -10.94 7.68 8.48
C GLN A 30 -10.61 8.81 7.48
N VAL A 31 -9.68 8.62 6.56
CA VAL A 31 -9.41 9.57 5.48
C VAL A 31 -10.41 9.33 4.35
N PRO A 32 -11.25 10.30 3.98
CA PRO A 32 -12.17 10.18 2.86
C PRO A 32 -11.38 10.17 1.54
N VAL A 33 -11.72 9.26 0.65
CA VAL A 33 -11.06 9.11 -0.66
C VAL A 33 -12.10 8.91 -1.74
N ALA A 34 -11.97 9.63 -2.85
CA ALA A 34 -12.79 9.46 -4.02
C ALA A 34 -11.96 8.96 -5.21
N ILE A 35 -12.45 7.94 -5.89
CA ILE A 35 -11.91 7.42 -7.14
C ILE A 35 -12.93 7.73 -8.23
N GLU A 36 -12.61 8.67 -9.12
CA GLU A 36 -13.57 9.22 -10.09
C GLU A 36 -14.04 8.20 -11.13
N ASN A 37 -13.20 7.27 -11.53
CA ASN A 37 -13.46 6.30 -12.59
C ASN A 37 -13.26 4.86 -12.12
N ALA A 38 -13.85 4.49 -10.99
CA ALA A 38 -13.80 3.12 -10.49
C ALA A 38 -14.55 2.19 -11.46
N GLU A 39 -13.86 1.16 -11.93
CA GLU A 39 -14.42 0.15 -12.83
C GLU A 39 -15.09 -0.96 -12.05
N MET A 40 -16.34 -1.22 -12.33
CA MET A 40 -17.15 -2.25 -11.68
C MET A 40 -18.10 -2.89 -12.68
N TYR A 41 -18.81 -3.92 -12.27
CA TYR A 41 -19.88 -4.53 -13.05
C TYR A 41 -21.25 -4.12 -12.51
N ARG A 42 -22.21 -3.98 -13.42
CA ARG A 42 -23.63 -3.85 -13.12
C ARG A 42 -24.38 -4.97 -13.77
N CYS A 43 -25.21 -5.66 -13.01
CA CYS A 43 -26.13 -6.68 -13.53
C CYS A 43 -27.32 -6.02 -14.21
N GLU A 44 -27.61 -6.40 -15.45
CA GLU A 44 -28.77 -5.89 -16.17
C GLU A 44 -30.07 -6.58 -15.77
N SER A 45 -30.01 -7.73 -15.07
CA SER A 45 -31.18 -8.48 -14.62
C SER A 45 -31.70 -8.00 -13.26
N CYS A 46 -30.84 -7.79 -12.26
CA CYS A 46 -31.24 -7.37 -10.90
C CYS A 46 -30.76 -5.98 -10.50
N GLY A 47 -29.94 -5.32 -11.33
CA GLY A 47 -29.40 -3.98 -11.06
C GLY A 47 -28.23 -3.93 -10.10
N GLU A 48 -27.79 -5.07 -9.54
CA GLU A 48 -26.68 -5.12 -8.56
C GLU A 48 -25.38 -4.61 -9.17
N GLU A 49 -24.65 -3.81 -8.41
CA GLU A 49 -23.33 -3.31 -8.77
C GLU A 49 -22.27 -3.98 -7.89
N PHE A 50 -21.26 -4.57 -8.51
CA PHE A 50 -20.25 -5.35 -7.79
C PHE A 50 -18.87 -5.25 -8.43
N PHE A 51 -17.87 -5.60 -7.64
CA PHE A 51 -16.49 -5.73 -8.09
C PHE A 51 -16.10 -7.20 -8.18
N THR A 52 -15.39 -7.57 -9.22
CA THR A 52 -14.65 -8.84 -9.23
C THR A 52 -13.47 -8.75 -8.27
N ALA A 53 -12.89 -9.90 -7.90
CA ALA A 53 -11.70 -9.93 -7.05
C ALA A 53 -10.53 -9.12 -7.63
N GLU A 54 -10.37 -9.13 -8.95
CA GLU A 54 -9.35 -8.35 -9.64
C GLU A 54 -9.64 -6.84 -9.55
N GLN A 55 -10.87 -6.43 -9.84
CA GLN A 55 -11.31 -5.04 -9.73
C GLN A 55 -11.18 -4.53 -8.28
N SER A 56 -11.54 -5.33 -7.28
CA SER A 56 -11.37 -4.98 -5.86
C SER A 56 -9.92 -4.76 -5.48
N ARG A 57 -9.00 -5.61 -5.97
CA ARG A 57 -7.55 -5.43 -5.74
C ARG A 57 -7.04 -4.17 -6.41
N LYS A 58 -7.47 -3.89 -7.65
CA LYS A 58 -7.10 -2.67 -8.39
C LYS A 58 -7.62 -1.42 -7.68
N LEU A 59 -8.88 -1.42 -7.28
CA LEU A 59 -9.52 -0.33 -6.54
C LEU A 59 -8.80 -0.05 -5.20
N SER A 60 -8.49 -1.10 -4.44
CA SER A 60 -7.74 -0.98 -3.18
C SER A 60 -6.36 -0.34 -3.38
N ARG A 61 -5.68 -0.65 -4.48
CA ARG A 61 -4.40 -0.01 -4.83
C ARG A 61 -4.59 1.46 -5.19
N GLN A 62 -5.61 1.78 -5.99
CA GLN A 62 -5.93 3.17 -6.37
C GLN A 62 -6.25 4.02 -5.14
N ILE A 63 -7.06 3.50 -4.20
CA ILE A 63 -7.39 4.17 -2.94
C ILE A 63 -6.11 4.48 -2.16
N LYS A 64 -5.22 3.50 -1.97
CA LYS A 64 -3.97 3.70 -1.22
C LYS A 64 -3.02 4.68 -1.89
N ASN A 65 -2.93 4.66 -3.22
CA ASN A 65 -2.11 5.63 -3.95
C ASN A 65 -2.67 7.04 -3.79
N ARG A 66 -3.98 7.20 -3.91
CA ARG A 66 -4.64 8.48 -3.70
C ARG A 66 -4.41 9.04 -2.29
N VAL A 67 -4.51 8.18 -1.27
CA VAL A 67 -4.20 8.58 0.13
C VAL A 67 -2.75 9.03 0.27
N ARG A 68 -1.79 8.32 -0.37
CA ARG A 68 -0.39 8.74 -0.33
C ARG A 68 -0.18 10.11 -0.96
N GLU A 69 -0.81 10.35 -2.11
CA GLU A 69 -0.76 11.65 -2.81
C GLU A 69 -1.35 12.76 -1.94
N ASP A 70 -2.55 12.57 -1.43
CA ASP A 70 -3.26 13.56 -0.60
C ASP A 70 -2.49 13.87 0.71
N LEU A 71 -1.82 12.89 1.28
CA LEU A 71 -0.98 13.06 2.47
C LEU A 71 0.48 13.46 2.16
N GLY A 72 0.86 13.53 0.89
CA GLY A 72 2.25 13.83 0.49
C GLY A 72 3.26 12.79 0.99
N LEU A 73 2.90 11.52 1.01
CA LEU A 73 3.77 10.41 1.41
C LEU A 73 4.53 9.83 0.21
N LEU A 74 5.67 9.21 0.49
CA LEU A 74 6.46 8.50 -0.51
C LEU A 74 5.65 7.35 -1.15
N SER A 75 5.84 7.18 -2.46
CA SER A 75 5.28 6.03 -3.17
C SER A 75 6.03 4.73 -2.83
N PRO A 76 5.42 3.56 -3.06
CA PRO A 76 6.08 2.27 -2.88
C PRO A 76 7.41 2.15 -3.63
N GLU A 77 7.44 2.63 -4.87
CA GLU A 77 8.61 2.62 -5.74
C GLU A 77 9.72 3.50 -5.18
N ARG A 78 9.37 4.65 -4.62
CA ARG A 78 10.33 5.58 -4.02
C ARG A 78 10.94 5.00 -2.74
N ILE A 79 10.15 4.33 -1.91
CA ILE A 79 10.65 3.63 -0.72
C ILE A 79 11.67 2.56 -1.11
N LEU A 80 11.34 1.74 -2.11
CA LEU A 80 12.24 0.71 -2.65
C LEU A 80 13.55 1.32 -3.16
N GLU A 81 13.49 2.41 -3.89
CA GLU A 81 14.65 3.10 -4.44
C GLU A 81 15.56 3.65 -3.32
N ILE A 82 14.99 4.33 -2.32
CA ILE A 82 15.72 4.85 -1.16
C ILE A 82 16.44 3.71 -0.45
N ARG A 83 15.75 2.60 -0.16
CA ARG A 83 16.35 1.45 0.51
C ARG A 83 17.52 0.88 -0.28
N LYS A 84 17.37 0.69 -1.59
CA LYS A 84 18.44 0.17 -2.46
C LYS A 84 19.64 1.11 -2.52
N ASN A 85 19.39 2.40 -2.62
CA ASN A 85 20.46 3.43 -2.65
C ASN A 85 21.24 3.48 -1.33
N LEU A 86 20.59 3.16 -0.21
CA LEU A 86 21.23 3.03 1.10
C LEU A 86 21.96 1.68 1.28
N GLY A 87 21.87 0.76 0.32
CA GLY A 87 22.48 -0.57 0.40
C GLY A 87 21.86 -1.47 1.46
N LEU A 88 20.60 -1.23 1.83
CA LEU A 88 19.89 -1.98 2.87
C LEU A 88 19.05 -3.11 2.28
N SER A 89 19.08 -4.29 2.90
CA SER A 89 18.04 -5.30 2.71
C SER A 89 16.73 -4.86 3.40
N GLN A 90 15.62 -5.51 3.06
CA GLN A 90 14.34 -5.25 3.74
C GLN A 90 14.44 -5.52 5.24
N ALA A 91 15.06 -6.65 5.63
CA ALA A 91 15.24 -7.01 7.04
C ALA A 91 16.14 -6.02 7.81
N GLU A 92 17.19 -5.49 7.17
CA GLU A 92 18.04 -4.48 7.79
C GLU A 92 17.29 -3.16 8.02
N MET A 93 16.47 -2.73 7.06
CA MET A 93 15.62 -1.55 7.23
C MET A 93 14.57 -1.77 8.31
N GLU A 94 13.96 -2.94 8.37
CA GLU A 94 13.01 -3.31 9.43
C GLU A 94 13.66 -3.25 10.81
N SER A 95 14.85 -3.83 10.94
CA SER A 95 15.63 -3.78 12.19
C SER A 95 16.02 -2.36 12.58
N LEU A 96 16.46 -1.54 11.61
CA LEU A 96 16.88 -0.16 11.85
C LEU A 96 15.72 0.71 12.35
N PHE A 97 14.53 0.51 11.83
CA PHE A 97 13.34 1.29 12.17
C PHE A 97 12.50 0.67 13.30
N GLY A 98 12.92 -0.47 13.86
CA GLY A 98 12.16 -1.17 14.89
C GLY A 98 10.83 -1.71 14.40
N LEU A 99 10.75 -2.11 13.13
CA LEU A 99 9.55 -2.63 12.50
C LEU A 99 9.45 -4.15 12.66
N GLY A 100 8.22 -4.67 12.56
CA GLY A 100 7.99 -6.10 12.46
C GLY A 100 8.39 -6.67 11.09
N GLU A 101 8.47 -7.99 11.01
CA GLU A 101 8.82 -8.69 9.77
C GLU A 101 7.86 -8.37 8.61
N LYS A 102 8.42 -8.26 7.41
CA LYS A 102 7.70 -8.01 6.15
C LYS A 102 6.93 -6.68 6.07
N VAL A 103 7.17 -5.75 7.01
CA VAL A 103 6.54 -4.42 6.96
C VAL A 103 7.07 -3.63 5.78
N VAL A 104 8.40 -3.61 5.58
CA VAL A 104 9.03 -2.94 4.42
C VAL A 104 8.57 -3.57 3.10
N THR A 105 8.51 -4.89 3.04
CA THR A 105 7.95 -5.61 1.87
C THR A 105 6.53 -5.13 1.54
N ARG A 106 5.67 -4.94 2.55
CA ARG A 106 4.29 -4.47 2.36
C ARG A 106 4.23 -3.01 1.91
N TRP A 107 5.17 -2.17 2.34
CA TRP A 107 5.28 -0.79 1.85
C TRP A 107 5.68 -0.76 0.38
N GLU A 108 6.73 -1.52 0.01
CA GLU A 108 7.30 -1.55 -1.34
C GLU A 108 6.35 -2.16 -2.38
N ASN A 109 5.46 -3.07 -1.98
CA ASN A 109 4.45 -3.62 -2.88
C ASN A 109 3.08 -2.91 -2.80
N GLY A 110 3.00 -1.82 -2.03
CA GLY A 110 1.80 -0.98 -1.92
C GLY A 110 0.66 -1.56 -1.09
N ARG A 111 0.88 -2.68 -0.38
CA ARG A 111 -0.16 -3.31 0.44
C ARG A 111 -0.53 -2.50 1.69
N VAL A 112 0.47 -1.83 2.27
CA VAL A 112 0.32 -1.00 3.47
C VAL A 112 0.93 0.37 3.21
N ILE A 113 0.32 1.42 3.75
CA ILE A 113 0.87 2.77 3.72
C ILE A 113 1.76 2.95 4.94
N GLN A 114 2.97 3.48 4.72
CA GLN A 114 3.89 3.85 5.80
C GLN A 114 3.33 5.01 6.63
N GLY A 115 3.59 4.98 7.92
CA GLY A 115 3.26 6.12 8.78
C GLY A 115 4.16 7.33 8.51
N ARG A 116 3.69 8.52 8.86
CA ARG A 116 4.42 9.79 8.66
C ARG A 116 5.82 9.76 9.27
N THR A 117 6.00 9.15 10.44
CA THR A 117 7.32 9.06 11.10
C THR A 117 8.32 8.28 10.26
N ALA A 118 7.91 7.15 9.71
CA ALA A 118 8.77 6.36 8.82
C ALA A 118 9.06 7.10 7.51
N ASP A 119 8.07 7.78 6.95
CA ASP A 119 8.22 8.60 5.75
C ASP A 119 9.26 9.71 5.95
N VAL A 120 9.18 10.41 7.06
CA VAL A 120 10.17 11.46 7.42
C VAL A 120 11.56 10.86 7.60
N ALA A 121 11.69 9.73 8.29
CA ALA A 121 12.99 9.07 8.48
C ALA A 121 13.62 8.63 7.15
N LEU A 122 12.83 8.08 6.24
CA LEU A 122 13.27 7.70 4.89
C LEU A 122 13.77 8.92 4.11
N ARG A 123 13.06 10.03 4.15
CA ARG A 123 13.48 11.28 3.49
C ARG A 123 14.76 11.84 4.06
N LEU A 124 14.93 11.81 5.38
CA LEU A 124 16.18 12.27 6.02
C LEU A 124 17.37 11.43 5.57
N LEU A 125 17.24 10.11 5.52
CA LEU A 125 18.29 9.21 5.04
C LEU A 125 18.56 9.36 3.55
N GLU A 126 17.55 9.72 2.77
CA GLU A 126 17.72 10.04 1.35
C GLU A 126 18.50 11.35 1.15
N MET A 127 18.16 12.39 1.92
CA MET A 127 18.81 13.70 1.84
C MET A 127 20.27 13.65 2.31
N ASP A 128 20.55 12.87 3.35
CA ASP A 128 21.91 12.66 3.87
C ASP A 128 22.14 11.17 4.21
N PRO A 129 22.63 10.38 3.25
CA PRO A 129 23.00 8.98 3.50
C PRO A 129 24.06 8.80 4.59
N GLY A 130 24.86 9.82 4.88
CA GLY A 130 25.86 9.82 5.95
C GLY A 130 25.27 9.72 7.36
N LEU A 131 23.95 9.92 7.50
CA LEU A 131 23.24 9.69 8.76
C LEU A 131 23.11 8.19 9.09
N LEU A 132 23.11 7.31 8.11
CA LEU A 132 22.90 5.88 8.32
C LEU A 132 23.94 5.25 9.29
N PRO A 133 25.26 5.41 9.08
CA PRO A 133 26.25 4.88 10.04
C PRO A 133 26.17 5.53 11.42
N LYS A 134 25.83 6.82 11.49
CA LYS A 134 25.64 7.52 12.76
C LYS A 134 24.45 6.97 13.53
N LEU A 135 23.33 6.74 12.82
CA LEU A 135 22.11 6.17 13.38
C LEU A 135 22.34 4.74 13.88
N ARG A 136 23.01 3.89 13.09
CA ARG A 136 23.38 2.53 13.52
C ARG A 136 24.18 2.55 14.83
N LYS A 137 25.17 3.43 14.94
CA LYS A 137 25.98 3.59 16.15
C LYS A 137 25.16 4.07 17.35
N ALA A 138 24.25 5.01 17.14
CA ALA A 138 23.38 5.53 18.20
C ALA A 138 22.45 4.43 18.73
N LEU A 139 21.81 3.67 17.84
CA LEU A 139 20.87 2.60 18.21
C LEU A 139 21.56 1.41 18.90
N THR A 140 22.81 1.08 18.55
CA THR A 140 23.57 0.02 19.24
C THR A 140 23.92 0.39 20.67
N ARG A 141 24.14 1.67 20.96
CA ARG A 141 24.38 2.17 22.32
C ARG A 141 23.14 2.21 23.19
N SER A 142 21.96 2.33 22.58
CA SER A 142 20.67 2.49 23.25
C SER A 142 19.92 1.17 23.38
N ARG A 143 20.56 0.02 23.15
CA ARG A 143 19.87 -1.28 23.28
C ARG A 143 19.57 -1.51 24.76
N PRO A 144 18.32 -1.42 25.22
CA PRO A 144 17.98 -1.77 26.59
C PRO A 144 18.35 -3.22 26.82
N PRO A 145 18.78 -3.60 28.04
CA PRO A 145 19.02 -5.00 28.36
C PRO A 145 17.75 -5.80 28.00
N LYS A 146 17.94 -7.03 27.54
CA LYS A 146 16.83 -7.96 27.13
C LYS A 146 15.93 -8.33 28.36
N VAL A 147 15.21 -7.35 28.89
CA VAL A 147 14.35 -7.52 30.08
C VAL A 147 12.86 -7.66 29.67
N TYR A 148 12.56 -7.52 28.38
CA TYR A 148 11.21 -7.72 27.86
C TYR A 148 11.22 -8.83 26.80
N ALA A 149 11.53 -10.02 27.25
CA ALA A 149 11.20 -11.25 26.52
C ALA A 149 9.83 -11.74 27.00
#